data_a153270d7f2cb8cfbf9ec8fbb59c2d66
#
_entry.id   a153270d7f2cb8cfbf9ec8fbb59c2d66
#
_cell.length_a   1.000
_cell.length_b   1.000
_cell.length_c   1.000
_cell.angle_alpha   90.00
_cell.angle_beta   90.00
_cell.angle_gamma   90.00
#
_symmetry.space_group_name_H-M   'P 1'
#
loop_
_entity.id
_entity.type
_entity.pdbx_description
1 polymer ?
#
loop_
_entity_poly.entity_id
_entity_poly.type
_entity_poly.pdbx_seq_one_letter_code
_entity_poly.pdbx_strand_id
1 'polypeptide(L)'
;MEILSGNVKLAMSHVVPDLVQKVVKGQDPLHILGNGTQVRHYTYAGDLARGIVTAMESPAALNDDFNLSTSESTTVLTLAERIWHRIKGADVPFRYVSDAPFEHDVQRRIPSVEKAKRVLGFEATTTLDEMLDTVIPWIEQAIIAGAI
;
A
#
# COMPACT_ATOMS: atom_id res chain seq x y z
N MET A 1 17.58 -16.64 6.75
CA MET A 1 16.50 -15.73 6.25
C MET A 1 17.16 -14.83 5.21
N GLU A 2 17.15 -15.29 3.96
CA GLU A 2 17.67 -14.47 2.85
C GLU A 2 16.72 -13.30 2.66
N ILE A 3 17.15 -12.14 3.08
CA ILE A 3 16.56 -10.87 2.69
C ILE A 3 16.84 -10.76 1.21
N LEU A 4 15.79 -10.85 0.45
CA LEU A 4 15.69 -10.89 -0.99
C LEU A 4 16.65 -9.91 -1.68
N SER A 5 17.80 -10.41 -2.10
CA SER A 5 18.65 -9.75 -3.06
C SER A 5 17.90 -9.63 -4.39
N GLY A 6 17.57 -8.44 -4.81
CA GLY A 6 17.47 -8.01 -6.20
C GLY A 6 16.51 -8.68 -7.18
N ASN A 7 15.80 -9.74 -6.83
CA ASN A 7 14.89 -10.45 -7.72
C ASN A 7 13.56 -10.80 -7.02
N VAL A 8 12.91 -9.81 -6.44
CA VAL A 8 11.48 -9.97 -6.11
C VAL A 8 10.77 -10.11 -7.45
N LYS A 9 10.37 -11.34 -7.78
CA LYS A 9 9.52 -11.58 -8.95
C LYS A 9 8.32 -10.65 -8.79
N LEU A 10 8.04 -9.81 -9.79
CA LEU A 10 6.91 -8.88 -9.84
C LEU A 10 5.58 -9.52 -9.37
N ALA A 11 5.41 -10.84 -9.59
CA ALA A 11 4.28 -11.63 -9.12
C ALA A 11 4.15 -11.74 -7.58
N MET A 12 5.16 -11.34 -6.81
CA MET A 12 5.17 -11.38 -5.34
C MET A 12 5.33 -10.00 -4.71
N SER A 13 5.40 -8.92 -5.49
CA SER A 13 5.54 -7.58 -4.97
C SER A 13 4.21 -7.05 -4.43
N HIS A 14 4.30 -6.26 -3.36
CA HIS A 14 3.15 -5.51 -2.86
C HIS A 14 2.81 -4.37 -3.82
N VAL A 15 1.52 -4.06 -3.97
CA VAL A 15 1.01 -3.14 -5.00
C VAL A 15 1.67 -1.75 -4.98
N VAL A 16 1.92 -1.15 -3.81
CA VAL A 16 2.54 0.19 -3.72
C VAL A 16 3.98 0.18 -4.25
N PRO A 17 4.90 -0.68 -3.75
CA PRO A 17 6.25 -0.75 -4.29
C PRO A 17 6.31 -1.13 -5.77
N ASP A 18 5.45 -2.03 -6.23
CA ASP A 18 5.39 -2.44 -7.64
C ASP A 18 5.03 -1.26 -8.55
N LEU A 19 3.96 -0.54 -8.24
CA LEU A 19 3.51 0.61 -9.02
C LEU A 19 4.56 1.73 -9.01
N VAL A 20 5.15 2.03 -7.86
CA VAL A 20 6.22 3.04 -7.76
C VAL A 20 7.41 2.65 -8.63
N GLN A 21 7.91 1.40 -8.53
CA GLN A 21 9.01 0.93 -9.35
C GLN A 21 8.72 1.03 -10.85
N LYS A 22 7.54 0.63 -11.29
CA LYS A 22 7.13 0.70 -12.69
C LYS A 22 7.18 2.14 -13.21
N VAL A 23 6.64 3.09 -12.44
CA VAL A 23 6.61 4.51 -12.85
C VAL A 23 8.01 5.12 -12.81
N VAL A 24 8.81 4.85 -11.77
CA VAL A 24 10.20 5.34 -11.65
C VAL A 24 11.08 4.80 -12.77
N LYS A 25 10.92 3.51 -13.13
CA LYS A 25 11.63 2.87 -14.25
C LYS A 25 11.11 3.30 -15.64
N GLY A 26 10.15 4.23 -15.70
CA GLY A 26 9.69 4.85 -16.94
C GLY A 26 8.61 4.08 -17.69
N GLN A 27 7.93 3.12 -17.06
CA GLN A 27 6.84 2.40 -17.74
C GLN A 27 5.71 3.35 -18.09
N ASP A 28 5.35 3.41 -19.37
CA ASP A 28 4.32 4.26 -19.93
C ASP A 28 3.75 3.61 -21.22
N PRO A 29 2.47 3.19 -21.24
CA PRO A 29 1.47 3.27 -20.16
C PRO A 29 1.81 2.37 -18.95
N LEU A 30 1.27 2.74 -17.77
CA LEU A 30 1.44 1.96 -16.56
C LEU A 30 0.61 0.67 -16.60
N HIS A 31 1.23 -0.47 -16.38
CA HIS A 31 0.56 -1.75 -16.33
C HIS A 31 0.04 -2.05 -14.92
N ILE A 32 -1.27 -2.28 -14.80
CA ILE A 32 -1.95 -2.67 -13.57
C ILE A 32 -2.62 -4.04 -13.73
N LEU A 33 -2.60 -4.85 -12.68
CA LEU A 33 -3.27 -6.15 -12.68
C LEU A 33 -4.78 -5.98 -12.51
N GLY A 34 -5.54 -6.60 -13.39
CA GLY A 34 -6.99 -6.47 -13.44
C GLY A 34 -7.42 -5.09 -13.92
N ASN A 35 -8.69 -4.76 -13.69
CA ASN A 35 -9.28 -3.48 -14.11
C ASN A 35 -9.01 -2.31 -13.14
N GLY A 36 -8.28 -2.55 -12.06
CA GLY A 36 -7.95 -1.53 -11.06
C GLY A 36 -9.08 -1.15 -10.10
N THR A 37 -10.25 -1.80 -10.18
CA THR A 37 -11.40 -1.53 -9.30
C THR A 37 -11.32 -2.22 -7.94
N GLN A 38 -10.33 -3.07 -7.74
CA GLN A 38 -10.10 -3.74 -6.46
C GLN A 38 -9.93 -2.71 -5.34
N VAL A 39 -10.70 -2.88 -4.25
CA VAL A 39 -10.69 -1.97 -3.11
C VAL A 39 -9.83 -2.54 -1.99
N ARG A 40 -8.94 -1.71 -1.45
CA ARG A 40 -8.03 -2.02 -0.33
C ARG A 40 -7.97 -0.85 0.65
N HIS A 41 -7.50 -1.15 1.86
CA HIS A 41 -7.07 -0.17 2.85
C HIS A 41 -5.54 -0.17 2.90
N TYR A 42 -4.91 0.89 2.43
CA TYR A 42 -3.45 1.03 2.43
C TYR A 42 -3.01 1.71 3.71
N THR A 43 -2.65 0.90 4.71
CA THR A 43 -2.26 1.40 6.03
C THR A 43 -0.76 1.69 6.07
N TYR A 44 -0.40 2.88 6.54
CA TYR A 44 1.00 3.24 6.76
C TYR A 44 1.65 2.35 7.81
N ALA A 45 2.88 1.89 7.55
CA ALA A 45 3.58 0.95 8.42
C ALA A 45 3.83 1.51 9.83
N GLY A 46 4.07 2.83 9.95
CA GLY A 46 4.22 3.49 11.23
C GLY A 46 2.96 3.46 12.09
N ASP A 47 1.78 3.66 11.47
CA ASP A 47 0.50 3.52 12.17
C ASP A 47 0.26 2.06 12.60
N LEU A 48 0.55 1.10 11.71
CA LEU A 48 0.42 -0.31 12.03
C LEU A 48 1.31 -0.70 13.21
N ALA A 49 2.58 -0.27 13.21
CA ALA A 49 3.52 -0.52 14.30
C ALA A 49 3.02 0.08 15.62
N ARG A 50 2.52 1.32 15.61
CA ARG A 50 1.91 1.95 16.78
C ARG A 50 0.70 1.16 17.29
N GLY A 51 -0.16 0.69 16.38
CA GLY A 51 -1.31 -0.14 16.74
C GLY A 51 -0.92 -1.47 17.39
N ILE A 52 0.13 -2.12 16.88
CA ILE A 52 0.67 -3.37 17.45
C ILE A 52 1.17 -3.11 18.90
N VAL A 53 1.97 -2.06 19.11
CA VAL A 53 2.46 -1.70 20.44
C VAL A 53 1.29 -1.39 21.38
N THR A 54 0.31 -0.61 20.94
CA THR A 54 -0.89 -0.31 21.73
C THR A 54 -1.63 -1.58 22.14
N ALA A 55 -1.79 -2.55 21.23
CA ALA A 55 -2.44 -3.83 21.54
C ALA A 55 -1.61 -4.65 22.54
N MET A 56 -0.28 -4.68 22.39
CA MET A 56 0.61 -5.43 23.28
C MET A 56 0.62 -4.88 24.72
N GLU A 57 0.46 -3.57 24.88
CA GLU A 57 0.46 -2.89 26.19
C GLU A 57 -0.93 -2.84 26.85
N SER A 58 -2.00 -3.17 26.13
CA SER A 58 -3.37 -3.10 26.63
C SER A 58 -3.83 -4.40 27.28
N PRO A 59 -4.16 -4.41 28.59
CA PRO A 59 -4.78 -5.59 29.20
C PRO A 59 -6.11 -5.98 28.55
N ALA A 60 -6.82 -5.03 27.93
CA ALA A 60 -8.07 -5.28 27.22
C ALA A 60 -7.90 -6.06 25.90
N ALA A 61 -6.66 -6.20 25.41
CA ALA A 61 -6.35 -6.98 24.21
C ALA A 61 -6.02 -8.45 24.52
N LEU A 62 -5.96 -8.85 25.80
CA LEU A 62 -5.57 -10.20 26.17
C LEU A 62 -6.55 -11.25 25.60
N ASN A 63 -6.01 -12.24 24.89
CA ASN A 63 -6.79 -13.31 24.25
C ASN A 63 -7.85 -12.80 23.26
N ASP A 64 -7.59 -11.67 22.60
CA ASP A 64 -8.49 -11.07 21.62
C ASP A 64 -7.76 -10.70 20.32
N ASP A 65 -8.50 -10.47 19.25
CA ASP A 65 -8.00 -10.11 17.91
C ASP A 65 -8.47 -8.72 17.48
N PHE A 66 -7.66 -8.02 16.70
CA PHE A 66 -7.98 -6.68 16.21
C PHE A 66 -7.54 -6.47 14.76
N ASN A 67 -8.39 -5.82 13.97
CA ASN A 67 -7.97 -5.26 12.69
C ASN A 67 -7.31 -3.89 12.95
N LEU A 68 -6.03 -3.79 12.67
CA LEU A 68 -5.26 -2.54 12.74
C LEU A 68 -5.10 -2.00 11.32
N SER A 69 -5.93 -1.05 10.95
CA SER A 69 -5.97 -0.54 9.57
C SER A 69 -6.45 0.91 9.54
N THR A 70 -6.17 1.61 8.43
CA THR A 70 -6.88 2.84 8.10
C THR A 70 -8.35 2.54 7.81
N SER A 71 -9.22 3.51 7.99
CA SER A 71 -10.62 3.44 7.55
C SER A 71 -10.80 3.88 6.08
N GLU A 72 -9.75 4.43 5.44
CA GLU A 72 -9.81 4.91 4.06
C GLU A 72 -9.80 3.76 3.07
N SER A 73 -10.86 3.67 2.25
CA SER A 73 -10.97 2.71 1.14
C SER A 73 -10.43 3.33 -0.14
N THR A 74 -9.51 2.64 -0.81
CA THR A 74 -8.90 3.14 -2.06
C THR A 74 -8.89 2.05 -3.12
N THR A 75 -9.20 2.40 -4.37
CA THR A 75 -9.04 1.47 -5.50
C THR A 75 -7.58 1.42 -5.95
N VAL A 76 -7.19 0.31 -6.59
CA VAL A 76 -5.85 0.20 -7.20
C VAL A 76 -5.65 1.28 -8.26
N LEU A 77 -6.70 1.60 -9.04
CA LEU A 77 -6.63 2.64 -10.06
C LEU A 77 -6.36 4.03 -9.45
N THR A 78 -7.10 4.40 -8.40
CA THR A 78 -6.87 5.67 -7.68
C THR A 78 -5.46 5.74 -7.09
N LEU A 79 -4.98 4.63 -6.52
CA LEU A 79 -3.61 4.55 -6.01
C LEU A 79 -2.57 4.75 -7.13
N ALA A 80 -2.76 4.06 -8.26
CA ALA A 80 -1.86 4.15 -9.42
C ALA A 80 -1.79 5.58 -9.98
N GLU A 81 -2.93 6.24 -10.12
CA GLU A 81 -3.03 7.63 -10.57
C GLU A 81 -2.32 8.60 -9.62
N ARG A 82 -2.53 8.45 -8.30
CA ARG A 82 -1.84 9.27 -7.29
C ARG A 82 -0.33 9.08 -7.31
N ILE A 83 0.17 7.85 -7.49
CA ILE A 83 1.60 7.55 -7.65
C ILE A 83 2.14 8.17 -8.94
N TRP A 84 1.41 8.01 -10.06
CA TRP A 84 1.79 8.56 -11.36
C TRP A 84 2.02 10.06 -11.30
N HIS A 85 1.04 10.80 -10.76
CA HIS A 85 1.13 12.26 -10.70
C HIS A 85 2.22 12.76 -9.76
N ARG A 86 2.55 12.02 -8.69
CA ARG A 86 3.68 12.39 -7.80
C ARG A 86 5.03 12.22 -8.47
N ILE A 87 5.19 11.22 -9.32
CA ILE A 87 6.49 10.90 -9.94
C ILE A 87 6.65 11.64 -11.28
N LYS A 88 5.61 11.68 -12.11
CA LYS A 88 5.66 12.27 -13.45
C LYS A 88 5.29 13.76 -13.47
N GLY A 89 4.50 14.22 -12.50
CA GLY A 89 3.94 15.58 -12.43
C GLY A 89 2.43 15.59 -12.63
N ALA A 90 1.78 16.56 -11.99
CA ALA A 90 0.31 16.70 -11.99
C ALA A 90 -0.28 16.94 -13.39
N ASP A 91 0.46 17.60 -14.28
CA ASP A 91 0.02 17.94 -15.64
C ASP A 91 0.23 16.80 -16.66
N VAL A 92 0.89 15.71 -16.25
CA VAL A 92 1.14 14.55 -17.13
C VAL A 92 -0.09 13.65 -17.13
N PRO A 93 -0.76 13.44 -18.30
CA PRO A 93 -1.94 12.59 -18.37
C PRO A 93 -1.65 11.17 -17.84
N PHE A 94 -2.50 10.67 -16.95
CA PHE A 94 -2.41 9.29 -16.47
C PHE A 94 -2.83 8.32 -17.58
N ARG A 95 -1.95 7.39 -17.94
CA ARG A 95 -2.18 6.35 -18.94
C ARG A 95 -1.89 4.99 -18.35
N TYR A 96 -2.81 4.07 -18.50
CA TYR A 96 -2.64 2.71 -18.01
C TYR A 96 -3.19 1.65 -18.94
N VAL A 97 -2.73 0.42 -18.73
CA VAL A 97 -3.20 -0.79 -19.40
C VAL A 97 -3.56 -1.81 -18.33
N SER A 98 -4.70 -2.48 -18.48
CA SER A 98 -5.14 -3.56 -17.62
C SER A 98 -4.54 -4.88 -18.08
N ASP A 99 -3.71 -5.49 -17.25
CA ASP A 99 -3.21 -6.85 -17.45
C ASP A 99 -4.21 -7.87 -16.91
N ALA A 100 -4.04 -9.14 -17.26
CA ALA A 100 -4.88 -10.21 -16.76
C ALA A 100 -4.82 -10.26 -15.22
N PRO A 101 -5.97 -10.32 -14.52
CA PRO A 101 -6.00 -10.43 -13.06
C PRO A 101 -5.50 -11.81 -12.62
N PHE A 102 -5.14 -11.93 -11.33
CA PHE A 102 -4.95 -13.25 -10.74
C PHE A 102 -6.27 -14.04 -10.76
N GLU A 103 -6.17 -15.35 -10.92
CA GLU A 103 -7.33 -16.26 -10.98
C GLU A 103 -8.27 -16.11 -9.76
N HIS A 104 -7.70 -15.82 -8.58
CA HIS A 104 -8.42 -15.68 -7.32
C HIS A 104 -8.19 -14.30 -6.69
N ASP A 105 -8.37 -13.21 -7.46
CA ASP A 105 -8.19 -11.87 -6.93
C ASP A 105 -9.39 -11.42 -6.09
N VAL A 106 -9.11 -11.03 -4.85
CA VAL A 106 -10.12 -10.50 -3.93
C VAL A 106 -10.50 -9.08 -4.34
N GLN A 107 -11.73 -8.87 -4.81
CA GLN A 107 -12.18 -7.56 -5.30
C GLN A 107 -12.34 -6.52 -4.19
N ARG A 108 -12.77 -6.94 -2.99
CA ARG A 108 -12.97 -6.03 -1.85
C ARG A 108 -12.38 -6.64 -0.59
N ARG A 109 -11.41 -5.93 0.01
CA ARG A 109 -10.85 -6.26 1.33
C ARG A 109 -10.93 -5.01 2.18
N ILE A 110 -11.99 -4.93 2.99
CA ILE A 110 -12.32 -3.77 3.82
C ILE A 110 -12.46 -4.27 5.27
N PRO A 111 -11.40 -4.16 6.09
CA PRO A 111 -11.48 -4.55 7.50
C PRO A 111 -12.33 -3.56 8.29
N SER A 112 -13.12 -4.06 9.24
CA SER A 112 -13.75 -3.19 10.24
C SER A 112 -12.72 -2.76 11.26
N VAL A 113 -12.58 -1.46 11.49
CA VAL A 113 -11.65 -0.86 12.44
C VAL A 113 -12.31 -0.46 13.77
N GLU A 114 -13.62 -0.62 13.87
CA GLU A 114 -14.43 -0.17 15.01
C GLU A 114 -14.01 -0.82 16.34
N LYS A 115 -13.64 -2.09 16.32
CA LYS A 115 -13.22 -2.81 17.52
C LYS A 115 -11.89 -2.24 18.07
N ALA A 116 -10.92 -2.00 17.20
CA ALA A 116 -9.64 -1.41 17.59
C ALA A 116 -9.83 0.01 18.15
N LYS A 117 -10.68 0.81 17.52
CA LYS A 117 -11.01 2.16 18.00
C LYS A 117 -11.67 2.12 19.37
N ARG A 118 -12.69 1.28 19.56
CA ARG A 118 -13.48 1.22 20.80
C ARG A 118 -12.67 0.64 21.97
N VAL A 119 -11.89 -0.43 21.74
CA VAL A 119 -11.23 -1.19 22.80
C VAL A 119 -9.83 -0.67 23.09
N LEU A 120 -9.07 -0.34 22.04
CA LEU A 120 -7.68 0.09 22.14
C LEU A 120 -7.50 1.61 22.04
N GLY A 121 -8.54 2.36 21.63
CA GLY A 121 -8.40 3.77 21.28
C GLY A 121 -7.51 3.99 20.05
N PHE A 122 -7.30 2.95 19.24
CA PHE A 122 -6.41 3.01 18.08
C PHE A 122 -7.16 3.45 16.82
N GLU A 123 -6.59 4.45 16.16
CA GLU A 123 -6.92 4.84 14.79
C GLU A 123 -5.63 5.06 13.98
N ALA A 124 -5.60 4.60 12.74
CA ALA A 124 -4.56 4.99 11.80
C ALA A 124 -4.85 6.41 11.31
N THR A 125 -3.91 7.33 11.51
CA THR A 125 -4.10 8.76 11.24
C THR A 125 -3.38 9.26 10.00
N THR A 126 -2.40 8.49 9.50
CA THR A 126 -1.67 8.85 8.28
C THR A 126 -2.55 8.63 7.06
N THR A 127 -2.79 9.69 6.31
CA THR A 127 -3.54 9.64 5.05
C THR A 127 -2.76 8.92 3.96
N LEU A 128 -3.45 8.47 2.90
CA LEU A 128 -2.79 7.87 1.74
C LEU A 128 -1.76 8.83 1.12
N ASP A 129 -2.08 10.11 1.05
CA ASP A 129 -1.19 11.11 0.47
C ASP A 129 0.09 11.29 1.29
N GLU A 130 0.00 11.43 2.60
CA GLU A 130 1.17 11.50 3.51
C GLU A 130 2.02 10.23 3.46
N MET A 131 1.37 9.07 3.37
CA MET A 131 2.06 7.79 3.20
C MET A 131 2.87 7.77 1.89
N LEU A 132 2.26 8.17 0.78
CA LEU A 132 2.93 8.18 -0.52
C LEU A 132 4.09 9.19 -0.55
N ASP A 133 3.93 10.37 0.06
CA ASP A 133 4.98 11.38 0.16
C ASP A 133 6.20 10.88 0.96
N THR A 134 5.99 9.92 1.87
CA THR A 134 7.07 9.28 2.65
C THR A 134 7.67 8.08 1.92
N VAL A 135 6.83 7.22 1.34
CA VAL A 135 7.23 5.91 0.80
C VAL A 135 7.86 6.02 -0.59
N ILE A 136 7.38 6.92 -1.44
CA ILE A 136 7.92 7.07 -2.81
C ILE A 136 9.41 7.44 -2.78
N PRO A 137 9.87 8.48 -2.07
CA PRO A 137 11.29 8.82 -2.02
C PRO A 137 12.16 7.70 -1.45
N TRP A 138 11.64 6.94 -0.48
CA TRP A 138 12.36 5.80 0.07
C TRP A 138 12.55 4.68 -0.97
N ILE A 139 11.52 4.37 -1.76
CA ILE A 139 11.59 3.38 -2.84
C ILE A 139 12.55 3.84 -3.94
N GLU A 140 12.50 5.13 -4.33
CA GLU A 140 13.43 5.71 -5.31
C GLU A 140 14.89 5.54 -4.87
N GLN A 141 15.19 5.84 -3.62
CA GLN A 141 16.53 5.64 -3.07
C GLN A 141 16.95 4.17 -3.05
N ALA A 142 16.03 3.26 -2.70
CA ALA A 142 16.28 1.83 -2.71
C ALA A 142 16.58 1.30 -4.12
N ILE A 143 15.89 1.82 -5.16
CA ILE A 143 16.18 1.52 -6.57
C ILE A 143 17.56 2.03 -6.96
N ILE A 144 17.90 3.27 -6.62
CA ILE A 144 19.22 3.88 -6.92
C ILE A 144 20.34 3.08 -6.27
N ALA A 145 20.14 2.62 -5.04
CA ALA A 145 21.09 1.80 -4.29
C ALA A 145 21.19 0.35 -4.80
N GLY A 146 20.33 -0.07 -5.74
CA GLY A 146 20.28 -1.44 -6.23
C GLY A 146 19.77 -2.44 -5.19
N ALA A 147 19.01 -1.98 -4.19
CA ALA A 147 18.44 -2.83 -3.14
C ALA A 147 17.12 -3.49 -3.57
N ILE A 148 16.45 -2.94 -4.59
CA ILE A 148 15.20 -3.46 -5.19
C ILE A 148 15.13 -3.17 -6.70
#